data_ef7d3972cffc9c3822bf77681f5b5cab
#
_entry.id   ef7d3972cffc9c3822bf77681f5b5cab
#
_cell.length_a   1.000
_cell.length_b   1.000
_cell.length_c   1.000
_cell.angle_alpha   90.00
_cell.angle_beta   90.00
_cell.angle_gamma   90.00
#
_symmetry.space_group_name_H-M   'P 1'
#
loop_
_entity.id
_entity.type
_entity.pdbx_description
1 polymer ?
#
loop_
_entity_poly.entity_id
_entity_poly.type
_entity_poly.pdbx_seq_one_letter_code
_entity_poly.pdbx_strand_id
1 'polypeptide(L)'
;MRKTGKRELLLAALLWLLKAKPSNAPTAVLEISVDGNLAETLDLNQDQEITIPGFHGGSNHLIIQDGQAWVQEASCPDHLCIRQGKISREGEMIVCLPNRMIAKVKGHPTS
;
A
#
# COMPACT_ATOMS: atom_id res chain seq x y z
N MET A 1 -35.98 26.43 11.59
CA MET A 1 -35.70 25.54 11.13
C MET A 1 -34.62 25.50 10.27
N ARG A 2 -34.36 26.29 9.51
CA ARG A 2 -33.35 26.28 8.68
C ARG A 2 -32.16 26.18 9.49
N LYS A 3 -31.99 26.75 10.58
CA LYS A 3 -30.85 26.65 11.37
C LYS A 3 -30.52 25.26 11.65
N THR A 4 -31.49 24.49 11.89
CA THR A 4 -31.25 23.11 12.19
C THR A 4 -30.61 22.45 11.02
N GLY A 5 -31.02 22.78 9.84
CA GLY A 5 -30.44 22.12 8.66
C GLY A 5 -28.97 22.43 8.56
N LYS A 6 -28.54 23.61 8.83
CA LYS A 6 -27.17 23.93 8.73
C LYS A 6 -26.39 23.24 9.78
N ARG A 7 -26.86 23.07 10.95
CA ARG A 7 -26.15 22.36 11.92
C ARG A 7 -25.98 20.95 11.51
N GLU A 8 -26.98 20.35 10.98
CA GLU A 8 -26.87 18.97 10.59
C GLU A 8 -25.82 18.83 9.53
N LEU A 9 -25.71 19.76 8.63
CA LEU A 9 -24.74 19.64 7.58
C LEU A 9 -23.34 19.74 8.16
N LEU A 10 -23.13 20.60 9.11
CA LEU A 10 -21.82 20.73 9.70
C LEU A 10 -21.44 19.49 10.49
N LEU A 11 -22.37 18.93 11.20
CA LEU A 11 -22.07 17.73 11.95
C LEU A 11 -21.74 16.58 11.02
N ALA A 12 -22.45 16.47 9.92
CA ALA A 12 -22.19 15.41 8.99
C ALA A 12 -20.77 15.57 8.43
N ALA A 13 -20.38 16.78 8.12
CA ALA A 13 -19.05 16.99 7.57
C ALA A 13 -18.00 16.66 8.60
N LEU A 14 -18.23 17.00 9.84
CA LEU A 14 -17.27 16.68 10.85
C LEU A 14 -17.14 15.19 11.05
N LEU A 15 -18.22 14.48 11.08
CA LEU A 15 -18.17 13.06 11.25
C LEU A 15 -17.46 12.42 10.08
N TRP A 16 -17.68 12.94 8.88
CA TRP A 16 -17.03 12.38 7.73
C TRP A 16 -15.53 12.60 7.82
N LEU A 17 -15.10 13.76 8.29
CA LEU A 17 -13.68 14.01 8.40
C LEU A 17 -13.07 13.12 9.48
N LEU A 18 -13.75 12.88 10.52
CA LEU A 18 -13.23 12.02 11.56
C LEU A 18 -13.06 10.63 11.05
N LYS A 19 -13.95 10.15 10.20
CA LYS A 19 -13.78 8.87 9.70
C LYS A 19 -12.76 8.87 8.69
N ALA A 20 -12.56 9.87 7.98
CA ALA A 20 -11.69 9.92 6.86
C ALA A 20 -10.38 9.46 7.26
N LYS A 21 -9.86 9.66 8.38
CA LYS A 21 -8.68 9.13 8.65
C LYS A 21 -7.99 9.57 9.78
N PRO A 22 -7.37 8.77 10.40
CA PRO A 22 -6.68 9.01 11.54
C PRO A 22 -5.39 9.58 11.16
N SER A 23 -5.35 10.74 10.76
CA SER A 23 -4.16 11.31 10.29
C SER A 23 -3.04 11.19 11.23
N ASN A 24 -3.22 11.09 12.48
CA ASN A 24 -2.12 10.95 13.34
C ASN A 24 -1.73 9.58 13.61
N ALA A 25 -2.48 8.66 13.23
CA ALA A 25 -2.14 7.30 13.54
C ALA A 25 -0.94 6.90 12.74
N PRO A 26 -0.01 6.22 13.30
CA PRO A 26 1.13 5.78 12.57
C PRO A 26 0.58 4.84 11.53
N THR A 27 1.06 4.87 10.33
CA THR A 27 0.56 3.98 9.32
C THR A 27 1.70 3.18 8.80
N ALA A 28 1.42 1.97 8.43
CA ALA A 28 2.41 1.13 7.79
C ALA A 28 2.54 1.57 6.34
N VAL A 29 3.72 1.46 5.79
CA VAL A 29 3.93 1.80 4.40
C VAL A 29 4.54 0.62 3.69
N LEU A 30 4.40 0.56 2.39
CA LEU A 30 5.03 -0.45 1.57
C LEU A 30 6.15 0.24 0.84
N GLU A 31 7.39 -0.17 1.12
CA GLU A 31 8.53 0.40 0.43
C GLU A 31 8.90 -0.55 -0.69
N ILE A 32 8.95 -0.06 -1.90
CA ILE A 32 9.28 -0.89 -3.05
C ILE A 32 10.57 -0.41 -3.64
N SER A 33 11.53 -1.32 -3.74
CA SER A 33 12.80 -0.98 -4.34
C SER A 33 13.02 -1.83 -5.56
N VAL A 34 13.80 -1.33 -6.50
CA VAL A 34 14.16 -2.07 -7.70
C VAL A 34 15.65 -1.89 -7.87
N ASP A 35 16.36 -2.99 -7.97
CA ASP A 35 17.79 -3.00 -8.15
C ASP A 35 18.48 -2.18 -7.05
N GLY A 36 17.98 -2.30 -5.83
CA GLY A 36 18.56 -1.60 -4.69
C GLY A 36 18.16 -0.15 -4.52
N ASN A 37 17.39 0.41 -5.42
CA ASN A 37 16.98 1.81 -5.33
C ASN A 37 15.51 1.93 -4.99
N LEU A 38 15.19 2.81 -4.05
CA LEU A 38 13.80 2.96 -3.65
C LEU A 38 13.00 3.53 -4.81
N ALA A 39 11.99 2.82 -5.24
CA ALA A 39 11.16 3.24 -6.34
C ALA A 39 9.87 3.88 -5.87
N GLU A 40 9.23 3.34 -4.86
CA GLU A 40 7.96 3.86 -4.39
C GLU A 40 7.79 3.64 -2.90
N THR A 41 7.07 4.53 -2.24
CA THR A 41 6.68 4.33 -0.87
C THR A 41 5.17 4.58 -0.83
N LEU A 42 4.41 3.55 -0.56
CA LEU A 42 2.97 3.63 -0.63
C LEU A 42 2.33 3.43 0.73
N ASP A 43 1.20 4.09 0.97
CA ASP A 43 0.49 3.96 2.22
C ASP A 43 -0.27 2.64 2.21
N LEU A 44 0.06 1.74 3.08
CA LEU A 44 -0.57 0.43 3.10
C LEU A 44 -2.04 0.53 3.51
N ASN A 45 -2.47 1.63 4.08
CA ASN A 45 -3.85 1.78 4.44
C ASN A 45 -4.70 2.43 3.37
N GLN A 46 -4.13 2.68 2.19
CA GLN A 46 -4.90 3.18 1.10
C GLN A 46 -4.98 2.17 0.01
N ASP A 47 -6.18 1.77 -0.38
CA ASP A 47 -6.34 0.80 -1.45
C ASP A 47 -5.85 1.39 -2.74
N GLN A 48 -5.03 0.69 -3.45
CA GLN A 48 -4.46 1.17 -4.72
C GLN A 48 -3.78 0.04 -5.46
N GLU A 49 -3.47 0.27 -6.71
CA GLU A 49 -2.74 -0.68 -7.52
C GLU A 49 -1.66 0.05 -8.20
N ILE A 50 -0.55 -0.57 -8.47
CA ILE A 50 0.55 0.07 -9.16
C ILE A 50 1.37 -0.96 -9.90
N THR A 51 1.88 -0.60 -11.04
CA THR A 51 2.79 -1.46 -11.79
C THR A 51 4.18 -0.92 -11.64
N ILE A 52 5.09 -1.74 -11.15
CA ILE A 52 6.46 -1.34 -10.91
C ILE A 52 7.33 -1.88 -12.03
N PRO A 53 7.97 -1.03 -12.80
CA PRO A 53 8.88 -1.49 -13.84
C PRO A 53 10.09 -2.11 -13.17
N GLY A 54 10.49 -3.24 -13.61
CA GLY A 54 11.59 -3.92 -13.02
C GLY A 54 12.85 -3.82 -13.84
N PHE A 55 13.85 -4.63 -13.46
CA PHE A 55 15.11 -4.61 -14.12
C PHE A 55 14.92 -5.27 -15.47
N HIS A 56 15.59 -4.81 -16.48
CA HIS A 56 15.55 -5.38 -17.82
C HIS A 56 14.17 -5.44 -18.43
N GLY A 57 13.36 -4.45 -18.18
CA GLY A 57 12.08 -4.41 -18.85
C GLY A 57 10.97 -5.23 -18.23
N GLY A 58 11.25 -5.90 -17.13
CA GLY A 58 10.20 -6.68 -16.49
C GLY A 58 9.28 -5.78 -15.71
N SER A 59 8.27 -6.36 -15.10
CA SER A 59 7.34 -5.58 -14.28
C SER A 59 6.62 -6.44 -13.27
N ASN A 60 6.12 -5.81 -12.23
CA ASN A 60 5.30 -6.48 -11.23
C ASN A 60 4.10 -5.59 -10.97
N HIS A 61 2.92 -6.17 -10.95
CA HIS A 61 1.69 -5.42 -10.69
C HIS A 61 1.27 -5.73 -9.26
N LEU A 62 1.27 -4.72 -8.41
CA LEU A 62 0.95 -4.89 -7.02
C LEU A 62 -0.41 -4.31 -6.68
N ILE A 63 -1.07 -4.95 -5.74
CA ILE A 63 -2.37 -4.50 -5.27
C ILE A 63 -2.23 -4.24 -3.77
N ILE A 64 -2.78 -3.12 -3.30
CA ILE A 64 -2.89 -2.87 -1.88
C ILE A 64 -4.38 -2.76 -1.60
N GLN A 65 -4.87 -3.57 -0.69
CA GLN A 65 -6.27 -3.54 -0.36
C GLN A 65 -6.45 -4.00 1.07
N ASP A 66 -7.24 -3.31 1.84
CA ASP A 66 -7.55 -3.67 3.21
C ASP A 66 -6.28 -3.88 4.07
N GLY A 67 -5.30 -3.05 3.88
CA GLY A 67 -4.06 -3.12 4.67
C GLY A 67 -3.14 -4.24 4.29
N GLN A 68 -3.38 -4.90 3.16
CA GLN A 68 -2.52 -5.96 2.71
C GLN A 68 -2.00 -5.67 1.33
N ALA A 69 -0.88 -6.21 0.99
CA ALA A 69 -0.29 -6.00 -0.33
C ALA A 69 0.11 -7.34 -0.94
N TRP A 70 -0.03 -7.47 -2.23
CA TRP A 70 0.42 -8.68 -2.91
C TRP A 70 0.70 -8.38 -4.37
N VAL A 71 1.41 -9.28 -5.02
CA VAL A 71 1.70 -9.15 -6.42
C VAL A 71 0.65 -9.95 -7.17
N GLN A 72 -0.11 -9.27 -8.04
CA GLN A 72 -1.15 -9.92 -8.79
C GLN A 72 -0.63 -10.46 -10.09
N GLU A 73 0.27 -9.78 -10.78
CA GLU A 73 0.84 -10.24 -12.00
C GLU A 73 2.29 -9.87 -12.04
N ALA A 74 3.10 -10.63 -12.68
CA ALA A 74 4.51 -10.35 -12.80
C ALA A 74 5.08 -10.99 -14.05
N SER A 75 6.11 -10.39 -14.58
CA SER A 75 6.74 -10.92 -15.78
C SER A 75 7.76 -12.00 -15.45
N CYS A 76 8.05 -12.25 -14.21
CA CYS A 76 9.05 -13.24 -13.88
C CYS A 76 8.54 -14.64 -14.24
N PRO A 77 9.37 -15.47 -14.80
CA PRO A 77 8.95 -16.75 -15.32
C PRO A 77 8.37 -17.73 -14.31
N ASP A 78 8.90 -17.74 -13.10
CA ASP A 78 8.46 -18.71 -12.14
C ASP A 78 7.33 -18.18 -11.26
N HIS A 79 6.99 -16.90 -11.35
CA HIS A 79 5.93 -16.29 -10.60
C HIS A 79 6.07 -16.50 -9.08
N LEU A 80 7.27 -16.61 -8.59
CA LEU A 80 7.46 -16.80 -7.17
C LEU A 80 6.98 -15.61 -6.38
N CYS A 81 7.08 -14.39 -6.91
CA CYS A 81 6.61 -13.23 -6.20
C CYS A 81 5.09 -13.29 -6.01
N ILE A 82 4.37 -13.85 -6.96
CA ILE A 82 2.93 -13.98 -6.84
C ILE A 82 2.62 -15.01 -5.78
N ARG A 83 3.38 -16.11 -5.74
CA ARG A 83 3.12 -17.17 -4.80
C ARG A 83 3.45 -16.82 -3.37
N GLN A 84 4.20 -15.77 -3.14
CA GLN A 84 4.54 -15.39 -1.78
C GLN A 84 3.32 -14.90 -1.02
N GLY A 85 2.25 -14.53 -1.72
CA GLY A 85 1.00 -14.21 -1.05
C GLY A 85 0.94 -12.80 -0.52
N LYS A 86 0.04 -12.58 0.43
CA LYS A 86 -0.21 -11.25 0.92
C LYS A 86 0.65 -10.91 2.11
N ILE A 87 1.11 -9.67 2.19
CA ILE A 87 1.91 -9.21 3.30
C ILE A 87 1.22 -8.03 3.96
N SER A 88 1.34 -7.88 5.25
CA SER A 88 0.75 -6.78 5.96
C SER A 88 1.51 -6.41 7.22
N ARG A 89 2.37 -7.27 7.75
CA ARG A 89 3.05 -7.01 9.00
C ARG A 89 4.42 -6.46 8.80
N GLU A 90 4.86 -5.65 9.74
CA GLU A 90 6.18 -5.08 9.63
C GLU A 90 7.22 -6.12 9.39
N GLY A 91 8.08 -5.88 8.46
CA GLY A 91 9.16 -6.79 8.10
C GLY A 91 8.84 -7.81 7.04
N GLU A 92 7.55 -8.01 6.74
CA GLU A 92 7.22 -8.96 5.71
C GLU A 92 7.58 -8.38 4.38
N MET A 93 7.99 -9.20 3.43
CA MET A 93 8.38 -8.70 2.13
C MET A 93 8.09 -9.68 1.03
N ILE A 94 7.98 -9.17 -0.18
CA ILE A 94 7.85 -9.98 -1.38
C ILE A 94 9.06 -9.66 -2.19
N VAL A 95 9.75 -10.69 -2.66
CA VAL A 95 10.96 -10.52 -3.43
C VAL A 95 10.79 -11.13 -4.80
N CYS A 96 11.08 -10.37 -5.86
CA CYS A 96 11.05 -10.89 -7.21
C CYS A 96 12.45 -10.73 -7.77
N LEU A 97 13.23 -11.77 -7.73
CA LEU A 97 14.63 -11.70 -8.14
C LEU A 97 14.82 -11.37 -9.60
N PRO A 98 14.10 -11.96 -10.52
CA PRO A 98 14.30 -11.62 -11.92
C PRO A 98 14.08 -10.13 -12.21
N ASN A 99 13.14 -9.50 -11.51
CA ASN A 99 12.87 -8.09 -11.72
C ASN A 99 13.62 -7.24 -10.70
N ARG A 100 14.36 -7.87 -9.80
CA ARG A 100 15.10 -7.22 -8.73
C ARG A 100 14.22 -6.28 -7.91
N MET A 101 12.96 -6.68 -7.70
CA MET A 101 12.01 -5.88 -6.96
C MET A 101 11.85 -6.45 -5.55
N ILE A 102 11.81 -5.58 -4.55
CA ILE A 102 11.52 -5.99 -3.20
C ILE A 102 10.43 -5.05 -2.68
N ALA A 103 9.33 -5.61 -2.21
CA ALA A 103 8.25 -4.84 -1.61
C ALA A 103 8.23 -5.21 -0.14
N LYS A 104 8.51 -4.26 0.75
CA LYS A 104 8.64 -4.56 2.17
C LYS A 104 7.71 -3.70 3.00
N VAL A 105 7.05 -4.27 3.96
CA VAL A 105 6.18 -3.54 4.85
C VAL A 105 7.03 -2.94 5.97
N LYS A 106 6.94 -1.61 6.14
CA LYS A 106 7.63 -0.95 7.22
C LYS A 106 6.53 -0.50 8.16
N GLY A 107 6.53 -1.06 9.33
CA GLY A 107 5.50 -0.76 10.25
C GLY A 107 5.64 0.58 10.82
N HIS A 108 4.68 0.98 11.59
CA HIS A 108 4.75 2.23 12.15
C HIS A 108 5.57 2.06 13.36
N PRO A 109 6.24 3.00 13.68
CA PRO A 109 7.15 2.96 14.75
C PRO A 109 6.61 2.82 16.09
N THR A 110 5.50 2.79 16.32
CA THR A 110 5.05 2.79 17.50
C THR A 110 5.25 1.74 18.12
N SER A 111 5.19 1.02 18.02
CA SER A 111 5.37 -0.06 18.75
C SER A 111 6.15 0.07 19.69
#